data_5acb5e12dab30e374be190826dd6f5c1
#
_entry.id   5acb5e12dab30e374be190826dd6f5c1
#
_cell.length_a   1.000
_cell.length_b   1.000
_cell.length_c   1.000
_cell.angle_alpha   90.00
_cell.angle_beta   90.00
_cell.angle_gamma   90.00
#
_symmetry.space_group_name_H-M   'P 1'
#
loop_
_entity.id
_entity.type
_entity.pdbx_description
1 polymer ?
#
loop_
_entity_poly.entity_id
_entity_poly.type
_entity_poly.pdbx_seq_one_letter_code
_entity_poly.pdbx_strand_id
1 'polypeptide(L)'
;MALSTPIYLDYAATTPVDPHVADAMSKCLTLDGNFGNPASRSYRFGWMAEEAVDVARNQISDVLNCDPREVVFTSGATESNNLAIKGVAQGYQEKGRHIITVNTEHKAVLDTCEYLESHGFEVTYLSVKQDGLLDINDLKGAMRDDTILVSVMHVNNELGVIQDMQAIGELCREHGVLFHVDGAQSVGKIAIDLAHMPIDLLSISAHKIYGPKGMGALYVRRRPKINLVAQIHGGGHERGMRSGTLATHQIVGMGEALALAASKMNDDSARILSLRESLWQGLQQLDGIYLNGHATQRIPGILNVSFAGVDGESLMMGLNDI
;
A
#
# COMPACT_ATOMS: atom_id res chain seq x y z
N MET A 1 -25.06 -2.84 29.52
CA MET A 1 -24.26 -4.08 29.46
C MET A 1 -22.85 -3.65 29.15
N ALA A 2 -21.89 -3.97 30.01
CA ALA A 2 -20.48 -3.74 29.68
C ALA A 2 -20.14 -4.53 28.42
N LEU A 3 -19.48 -3.93 27.45
CA LEU A 3 -18.95 -4.62 26.30
C LEU A 3 -18.00 -5.72 26.80
N SER A 4 -18.27 -6.97 26.47
CA SER A 4 -17.49 -8.12 26.94
C SER A 4 -16.20 -8.33 26.14
N THR A 5 -15.89 -7.43 25.19
CA THR A 5 -14.72 -7.48 24.31
C THR A 5 -13.95 -6.17 24.35
N PRO A 6 -12.61 -6.21 24.31
CA PRO A 6 -11.78 -5.01 24.19
C PRO A 6 -12.18 -4.14 22.99
N ILE A 7 -11.95 -2.85 23.08
CA ILE A 7 -12.16 -1.91 21.98
C ILE A 7 -10.95 -2.04 21.03
N TYR A 8 -11.19 -2.41 19.76
CA TYR A 8 -10.13 -2.50 18.78
C TYR A 8 -9.81 -1.13 18.16
N LEU A 9 -8.61 -0.61 18.38
CA LEU A 9 -8.15 0.68 17.85
C LEU A 9 -6.98 0.56 16.87
N ASP A 10 -6.42 -0.63 16.66
CA ASP A 10 -5.23 -0.83 15.78
C ASP A 10 -5.62 -1.04 14.31
N TYR A 11 -6.42 -0.12 13.78
CA TYR A 11 -6.86 -0.14 12.37
C TYR A 11 -5.72 0.14 11.36
N ALA A 12 -4.57 0.61 11.82
CA ALA A 12 -3.38 0.73 11.00
C ALA A 12 -2.69 -0.63 10.76
N ALA A 13 -2.81 -1.59 11.69
CA ALA A 13 -2.30 -2.94 11.53
C ALA A 13 -3.16 -3.77 10.58
N THR A 14 -4.48 -3.76 10.76
CA THR A 14 -5.45 -4.46 9.89
C THR A 14 -6.86 -3.97 10.17
N THR A 15 -7.76 -4.21 9.23
CA THR A 15 -9.20 -3.96 9.42
C THR A 15 -9.99 -5.28 9.39
N PRO A 16 -11.18 -5.36 10.04
CA PRO A 16 -12.12 -6.43 9.73
C PRO A 16 -12.60 -6.31 8.28
N VAL A 17 -13.03 -7.41 7.69
CA VAL A 17 -13.68 -7.36 6.36
C VAL A 17 -15.06 -6.72 6.52
N ASP A 18 -15.41 -5.78 5.62
CA ASP A 18 -16.76 -5.20 5.58
C ASP A 18 -17.79 -6.30 5.29
N PRO A 19 -18.96 -6.33 5.95
CA PRO A 19 -19.99 -7.34 5.70
C PRO A 19 -20.42 -7.44 4.23
N HIS A 20 -20.56 -6.31 3.52
CA HIS A 20 -20.88 -6.31 2.10
C HIS A 20 -19.77 -6.99 1.25
N VAL A 21 -18.52 -6.70 1.59
CA VAL A 21 -17.35 -7.32 0.96
C VAL A 21 -17.31 -8.83 1.22
N ALA A 22 -17.58 -9.25 2.46
CA ALA A 22 -17.62 -10.66 2.83
C ALA A 22 -18.73 -11.41 2.07
N ASP A 23 -19.91 -10.79 1.91
CA ASP A 23 -21.01 -11.35 1.12
C ASP A 23 -20.65 -11.50 -0.37
N ALA A 24 -19.99 -10.51 -0.96
CA ALA A 24 -19.51 -10.60 -2.34
C ALA A 24 -18.47 -11.71 -2.51
N MET A 25 -17.54 -11.84 -1.57
CA MET A 25 -16.55 -12.92 -1.57
C MET A 25 -17.19 -14.30 -1.46
N SER A 26 -18.20 -14.46 -0.60
CA SER A 26 -18.85 -15.75 -0.35
C SER A 26 -19.52 -16.31 -1.62
N LYS A 27 -20.01 -15.44 -2.50
CA LYS A 27 -20.61 -15.80 -3.80
C LYS A 27 -19.59 -16.38 -4.80
N CYS A 28 -18.30 -16.35 -4.48
CA CYS A 28 -17.24 -16.91 -5.33
C CYS A 28 -16.61 -18.18 -4.74
N LEU A 29 -17.23 -18.81 -3.72
CA LEU A 29 -16.61 -19.94 -3.00
C LEU A 29 -17.28 -21.29 -3.25
N THR A 30 -18.56 -21.32 -3.56
CA THR A 30 -19.36 -22.56 -3.58
C THR A 30 -19.95 -22.84 -4.95
N LEU A 31 -20.51 -24.06 -5.11
CA LEU A 31 -21.12 -24.51 -6.37
C LEU A 31 -22.30 -23.65 -6.83
N ASP A 32 -23.01 -23.05 -5.88
CA ASP A 32 -24.14 -22.16 -6.16
C ASP A 32 -23.69 -20.75 -6.59
N GLY A 33 -22.38 -20.50 -6.59
CA GLY A 33 -21.79 -19.22 -6.93
C GLY A 33 -20.76 -19.29 -8.06
N ASN A 34 -19.84 -18.34 -8.07
CA ASN A 34 -18.83 -18.16 -9.12
C ASN A 34 -17.46 -18.73 -8.70
N PHE A 35 -17.38 -20.04 -8.50
CA PHE A 35 -16.17 -20.74 -8.00
C PHE A 35 -15.15 -21.10 -9.10
N GLY A 36 -15.45 -20.85 -10.37
CA GLY A 36 -14.66 -21.30 -11.51
C GLY A 36 -13.20 -20.79 -11.51
N ASN A 37 -12.35 -21.47 -12.27
CA ASN A 37 -10.99 -21.01 -12.51
C ASN A 37 -10.97 -20.02 -13.68
N PRO A 38 -10.59 -18.74 -13.50
CA PRO A 38 -10.60 -17.73 -14.55
C PRO A 38 -9.64 -18.02 -15.71
N ALA A 39 -8.66 -18.93 -15.53
CA ALA A 39 -7.78 -19.37 -16.62
C ALA A 39 -8.44 -20.41 -17.54
N SER A 40 -9.57 -20.98 -17.15
CA SER A 40 -10.29 -22.02 -17.91
C SER A 40 -11.29 -21.42 -18.92
N ARG A 41 -10.75 -20.84 -20.00
CA ARG A 41 -11.51 -20.05 -21.00
C ARG A 41 -12.35 -20.87 -21.98
N SER A 42 -12.48 -22.20 -21.81
CA SER A 42 -13.19 -23.08 -22.73
C SER A 42 -14.64 -23.38 -22.33
N TYR A 43 -15.08 -22.94 -21.13
CA TYR A 43 -16.42 -23.23 -20.61
C TYR A 43 -16.93 -22.15 -19.64
N ARG A 44 -18.25 -22.16 -19.43
CA ARG A 44 -19.01 -21.11 -18.75
C ARG A 44 -18.47 -20.74 -17.35
N PHE A 45 -18.11 -21.71 -16.50
CA PHE A 45 -17.63 -21.41 -15.15
C PHE A 45 -16.33 -20.61 -15.15
N GLY A 46 -15.43 -20.89 -16.11
CA GLY A 46 -14.21 -20.11 -16.29
C GLY A 46 -14.51 -18.69 -16.75
N TRP A 47 -15.42 -18.51 -17.71
CA TRP A 47 -15.81 -17.16 -18.18
C TRP A 47 -16.43 -16.32 -17.08
N MET A 48 -17.32 -16.89 -16.26
CA MET A 48 -17.95 -16.18 -15.14
C MET A 48 -16.90 -15.76 -14.11
N ALA A 49 -15.90 -16.59 -13.84
CA ALA A 49 -14.81 -16.27 -12.92
C ALA A 49 -13.88 -15.20 -13.51
N GLU A 50 -13.57 -15.26 -14.82
CA GLU A 50 -12.78 -14.24 -15.52
C GLU A 50 -13.52 -12.89 -15.50
N GLU A 51 -14.81 -12.87 -15.78
CA GLU A 51 -15.65 -11.65 -15.70
C GLU A 51 -15.62 -11.03 -14.30
N ALA A 52 -15.75 -11.85 -13.25
CA ALA A 52 -15.69 -11.35 -11.87
C ALA A 52 -14.31 -10.72 -11.52
N VAL A 53 -13.23 -11.32 -12.02
CA VAL A 53 -11.89 -10.77 -11.87
C VAL A 53 -11.75 -9.44 -12.64
N ASP A 54 -12.30 -9.35 -13.86
CA ASP A 54 -12.23 -8.15 -14.68
C ASP A 54 -13.07 -7.02 -14.09
N VAL A 55 -14.25 -7.31 -13.53
CA VAL A 55 -15.05 -6.32 -12.78
C VAL A 55 -14.28 -5.74 -11.61
N ALA A 56 -13.67 -6.60 -10.79
CA ALA A 56 -12.87 -6.15 -9.65
C ALA A 56 -11.65 -5.33 -10.09
N ARG A 57 -11.01 -5.72 -11.19
CA ARG A 57 -9.88 -4.98 -11.77
C ARG A 57 -10.32 -3.59 -12.25
N ASN A 58 -11.49 -3.48 -12.88
CA ASN A 58 -12.06 -2.20 -13.30
C ASN A 58 -12.40 -1.33 -12.09
N GLN A 59 -13.00 -1.87 -11.04
CA GLN A 59 -13.27 -1.12 -9.80
C GLN A 59 -11.98 -0.51 -9.21
N ILE A 60 -10.89 -1.26 -9.20
CA ILE A 60 -9.59 -0.76 -8.71
C ILE A 60 -9.05 0.34 -9.64
N SER A 61 -9.07 0.10 -10.95
CA SER A 61 -8.54 1.06 -11.92
C SER A 61 -9.34 2.35 -11.99
N ASP A 62 -10.65 2.28 -11.84
CA ASP A 62 -11.54 3.46 -11.82
C ASP A 62 -11.25 4.36 -10.61
N VAL A 63 -11.06 3.76 -9.42
CA VAL A 63 -10.72 4.52 -8.21
C VAL A 63 -9.35 5.18 -8.31
N LEU A 64 -8.39 4.52 -8.95
CA LEU A 64 -7.01 5.01 -9.08
C LEU A 64 -6.77 5.83 -10.36
N ASN A 65 -7.79 5.97 -11.23
CA ASN A 65 -7.70 6.63 -12.53
C ASN A 65 -6.54 6.10 -13.39
N CYS A 66 -6.53 4.77 -13.64
CA CYS A 66 -5.51 4.10 -14.45
C CYS A 66 -6.11 3.08 -15.44
N ASP A 67 -5.30 2.54 -16.34
CA ASP A 67 -5.74 1.45 -17.23
C ASP A 67 -5.87 0.14 -16.43
N PRO A 68 -6.97 -0.62 -16.53
CA PRO A 68 -7.12 -1.92 -15.84
C PRO A 68 -5.95 -2.88 -16.10
N ARG A 69 -5.31 -2.77 -17.26
CA ARG A 69 -4.13 -3.57 -17.60
C ARG A 69 -2.86 -3.18 -16.83
N GLU A 70 -2.88 -2.09 -16.06
CA GLU A 70 -1.79 -1.65 -15.17
C GLU A 70 -1.90 -2.25 -13.77
N VAL A 71 -3.03 -2.89 -13.45
CA VAL A 71 -3.24 -3.57 -12.18
C VAL A 71 -2.76 -5.03 -12.27
N VAL A 72 -1.91 -5.46 -11.36
CA VAL A 72 -1.36 -6.82 -11.22
C VAL A 72 -1.73 -7.34 -9.84
N PHE A 73 -2.52 -8.41 -9.76
CA PHE A 73 -2.93 -8.98 -8.47
C PHE A 73 -1.78 -9.73 -7.79
N THR A 74 -1.67 -9.54 -6.48
CA THR A 74 -0.66 -10.13 -5.59
C THR A 74 -1.32 -10.63 -4.30
N SER A 75 -0.54 -11.24 -3.41
CA SER A 75 -1.04 -11.69 -2.10
C SER A 75 -1.07 -10.59 -1.03
N GLY A 76 -0.66 -9.37 -1.34
CA GLY A 76 -0.62 -8.23 -0.42
C GLY A 76 0.51 -7.26 -0.76
N ALA A 77 0.61 -6.16 0.00
CA ALA A 77 1.62 -5.14 -0.24
C ALA A 77 3.05 -5.69 -0.12
N THR A 78 3.31 -6.65 0.76
CA THR A 78 4.63 -7.27 0.88
C THR A 78 5.08 -7.94 -0.43
N GLU A 79 4.21 -8.72 -1.08
CA GLU A 79 4.51 -9.30 -2.39
C GLU A 79 4.64 -8.20 -3.45
N SER A 80 3.76 -7.19 -3.43
CA SER A 80 3.80 -6.07 -4.37
C SER A 80 5.12 -5.30 -4.27
N ASN A 81 5.58 -4.97 -3.06
CA ASN A 81 6.87 -4.31 -2.82
C ASN A 81 8.04 -5.15 -3.33
N ASN A 82 8.05 -6.45 -3.03
CA ASN A 82 9.08 -7.37 -3.54
C ASN A 82 9.06 -7.44 -5.07
N LEU A 83 7.89 -7.56 -5.69
CA LEU A 83 7.75 -7.61 -7.14
C LEU A 83 8.23 -6.31 -7.78
N ALA A 84 7.85 -5.16 -7.22
CA ALA A 84 8.26 -3.85 -7.72
C ALA A 84 9.78 -3.66 -7.60
N ILE A 85 10.32 -3.76 -6.39
CA ILE A 85 11.71 -3.42 -6.10
C ILE A 85 12.67 -4.43 -6.74
N LYS A 86 12.47 -5.74 -6.51
CA LYS A 86 13.32 -6.78 -7.08
C LYS A 86 13.13 -6.91 -8.59
N GLY A 87 11.89 -6.80 -9.07
CA GLY A 87 11.58 -6.87 -10.49
C GLY A 87 12.20 -5.74 -11.29
N VAL A 88 12.20 -4.51 -10.75
CA VAL A 88 12.90 -3.36 -11.36
C VAL A 88 14.41 -3.53 -11.26
N ALA A 89 14.94 -3.90 -10.08
CA ALA A 89 16.37 -4.09 -9.89
C ALA A 89 16.95 -5.06 -10.92
N GLN A 90 16.33 -6.22 -11.09
CA GLN A 90 16.74 -7.23 -12.09
C GLN A 90 16.52 -6.76 -13.54
N GLY A 91 15.43 -6.03 -13.82
CA GLY A 91 15.10 -5.55 -15.14
C GLY A 91 15.99 -4.42 -15.66
N TYR A 92 16.61 -3.66 -14.74
CA TYR A 92 17.42 -2.47 -15.05
C TYR A 92 18.89 -2.58 -14.61
N GLN A 93 19.35 -3.75 -14.15
CA GLN A 93 20.72 -3.95 -13.65
C GLN A 93 21.83 -3.55 -14.63
N GLU A 94 21.56 -3.57 -15.94
CA GLU A 94 22.50 -3.13 -16.97
C GLU A 94 22.56 -1.58 -17.08
N LYS A 95 21.50 -0.87 -16.65
CA LYS A 95 21.45 0.59 -16.61
C LYS A 95 22.14 1.12 -15.36
N GLY A 96 21.99 0.42 -14.24
CA GLY A 96 22.54 0.82 -12.95
C GLY A 96 22.15 -0.13 -11.83
N ARG A 97 22.76 0.07 -10.66
CA ARG A 97 22.54 -0.78 -9.48
C ARG A 97 22.28 -0.01 -8.20
N HIS A 98 21.95 1.27 -8.32
CA HIS A 98 21.68 2.11 -7.17
C HIS A 98 20.16 2.29 -6.97
N ILE A 99 19.73 2.15 -5.72
CA ILE A 99 18.34 2.32 -5.27
C ILE A 99 18.33 3.32 -4.12
N ILE A 100 17.33 4.19 -4.08
CA ILE A 100 17.13 5.13 -2.99
C ILE A 100 15.81 4.79 -2.29
N THR A 101 15.83 4.74 -0.96
CA THR A 101 14.65 4.60 -0.12
C THR A 101 14.79 5.44 1.15
N VAL A 102 13.77 5.44 2.03
CA VAL A 102 13.84 6.11 3.33
C VAL A 102 13.95 5.11 4.47
N ASN A 103 14.62 5.48 5.54
CA ASN A 103 14.86 4.60 6.70
C ASN A 103 13.60 4.32 7.54
N THR A 104 12.49 5.00 7.25
CA THR A 104 11.19 4.83 7.92
C THR A 104 10.19 3.99 7.11
N GLU A 105 10.66 3.32 6.07
CA GLU A 105 9.85 2.38 5.28
C GLU A 105 9.40 1.18 6.12
N HIS A 106 8.32 0.55 5.66
CA HIS A 106 7.92 -0.75 6.19
C HIS A 106 9.00 -1.81 5.91
N LYS A 107 9.15 -2.79 6.81
CA LYS A 107 10.11 -3.89 6.65
C LYS A 107 10.04 -4.63 5.31
N ALA A 108 8.86 -4.71 4.69
CA ALA A 108 8.72 -5.28 3.34
C ALA A 108 9.52 -4.54 2.25
N VAL A 109 9.88 -3.27 2.48
CA VAL A 109 10.77 -2.48 1.61
C VAL A 109 12.21 -2.62 2.11
N LEU A 110 12.46 -2.37 3.40
CA LEU A 110 13.81 -2.37 3.98
C LEU A 110 14.50 -3.74 3.80
N ASP A 111 13.85 -4.83 4.20
CA ASP A 111 14.40 -6.19 4.09
C ASP A 111 14.60 -6.60 2.61
N THR A 112 13.73 -6.08 1.70
CA THR A 112 13.91 -6.28 0.25
C THR A 112 15.12 -5.53 -0.29
N CYS A 113 15.39 -4.33 0.20
CA CYS A 113 16.57 -3.55 -0.14
C CYS A 113 17.85 -4.23 0.41
N GLU A 114 17.84 -4.66 1.67
CA GLU A 114 18.95 -5.42 2.28
C GLU A 114 19.27 -6.71 1.50
N TYR A 115 18.23 -7.43 1.06
CA TYR A 115 18.41 -8.58 0.17
C TYR A 115 19.15 -8.19 -1.12
N LEU A 116 18.79 -7.07 -1.74
CA LEU A 116 19.43 -6.60 -2.97
C LEU A 116 20.88 -6.16 -2.75
N GLU A 117 21.21 -5.55 -1.60
CA GLU A 117 22.59 -5.23 -1.23
C GLU A 117 23.45 -6.50 -1.19
N SER A 118 22.93 -7.61 -0.63
CA SER A 118 23.63 -8.90 -0.64
C SER A 118 23.80 -9.51 -2.05
N HIS A 119 23.13 -8.93 -3.06
CA HIS A 119 23.18 -9.32 -4.48
C HIS A 119 23.88 -8.29 -5.37
N GLY A 120 24.66 -7.38 -4.77
CA GLY A 120 25.54 -6.45 -5.48
C GLY A 120 24.84 -5.18 -5.99
N PHE A 121 23.70 -4.81 -5.40
CA PHE A 121 23.10 -3.48 -5.52
C PHE A 121 23.61 -2.57 -4.41
N GLU A 122 23.54 -1.27 -4.61
CA GLU A 122 23.79 -0.27 -3.59
C GLU A 122 22.47 0.42 -3.22
N VAL A 123 22.23 0.60 -1.92
CA VAL A 123 21.02 1.26 -1.43
C VAL A 123 21.37 2.47 -0.57
N THR A 124 20.81 3.61 -0.92
CA THR A 124 20.85 4.80 -0.08
C THR A 124 19.58 4.90 0.75
N TYR A 125 19.71 4.84 2.08
CA TYR A 125 18.61 5.01 3.04
C TYR A 125 18.62 6.45 3.52
N LEU A 126 17.71 7.28 3.00
CA LEU A 126 17.58 8.67 3.42
C LEU A 126 16.88 8.76 4.78
N SER A 127 17.34 9.67 5.61
CA SER A 127 16.65 10.02 6.85
C SER A 127 15.52 11.00 6.56
N VAL A 128 14.42 10.88 7.30
CA VAL A 128 13.37 11.89 7.32
C VAL A 128 13.67 12.96 8.35
N LYS A 129 13.06 14.14 8.21
CA LYS A 129 13.11 15.21 9.21
C LYS A 129 12.43 14.78 10.51
N GLN A 130 12.60 15.56 11.57
CA GLN A 130 11.98 15.30 12.87
C GLN A 130 10.44 15.19 12.80
N ASP A 131 9.82 15.85 11.83
CA ASP A 131 8.39 15.79 11.56
C ASP A 131 7.97 14.59 10.68
N GLY A 132 8.92 13.77 10.24
CA GLY A 132 8.70 12.58 9.44
C GLY A 132 8.63 12.83 7.92
N LEU A 133 8.85 14.07 7.46
CA LEU A 133 8.88 14.40 6.03
C LEU A 133 10.27 14.17 5.43
N LEU A 134 10.31 13.65 4.21
CA LEU A 134 11.54 13.60 3.41
C LEU A 134 11.91 15.00 2.91
N ASP A 135 13.19 15.37 3.00
CA ASP A 135 13.69 16.58 2.33
C ASP A 135 13.96 16.27 0.85
N ILE A 136 13.31 17.00 -0.03
CA ILE A 136 13.49 16.84 -1.48
C ILE A 136 14.92 17.13 -1.94
N ASN A 137 15.65 18.01 -1.20
CA ASN A 137 17.04 18.32 -1.51
C ASN A 137 17.96 17.15 -1.14
N ASP A 138 17.68 16.43 -0.05
CA ASP A 138 18.44 15.24 0.33
C ASP A 138 18.22 14.14 -0.73
N LEU A 139 16.99 13.95 -1.21
CA LEU A 139 16.69 13.02 -2.30
C LEU A 139 17.45 13.44 -3.58
N LYS A 140 17.41 14.72 -3.94
CA LYS A 140 18.13 15.23 -5.11
C LYS A 140 19.64 15.02 -4.99
N GLY A 141 20.22 15.28 -3.82
CA GLY A 141 21.64 15.08 -3.55
C GLY A 141 22.09 13.61 -3.57
N ALA A 142 21.17 12.68 -3.34
CA ALA A 142 21.43 11.24 -3.39
C ALA A 142 21.29 10.62 -4.79
N MET A 143 20.70 11.35 -5.76
CA MET A 143 20.57 10.87 -7.14
C MET A 143 21.93 10.71 -7.80
N ARG A 144 22.15 9.57 -8.46
CA ARG A 144 23.36 9.21 -9.20
C ARG A 144 23.02 8.81 -10.62
N ASP A 145 23.99 8.80 -11.52
CA ASP A 145 23.80 8.36 -12.92
C ASP A 145 23.36 6.90 -13.03
N ASP A 146 23.75 6.07 -12.04
CA ASP A 146 23.37 4.66 -11.96
C ASP A 146 22.16 4.39 -11.06
N THR A 147 21.45 5.43 -10.61
CA THR A 147 20.19 5.27 -9.87
C THR A 147 19.09 4.76 -10.81
N ILE A 148 18.44 3.66 -10.43
CA ILE A 148 17.39 3.03 -11.24
C ILE A 148 16.00 3.12 -10.61
N LEU A 149 15.94 3.25 -9.29
CA LEU A 149 14.69 3.24 -8.54
C LEU A 149 14.77 4.15 -7.31
N VAL A 150 13.71 4.90 -7.08
CA VAL A 150 13.37 5.51 -5.79
C VAL A 150 12.13 4.80 -5.27
N SER A 151 12.16 4.37 -4.00
CA SER A 151 11.02 3.74 -3.33
C SER A 151 10.71 4.50 -2.05
N VAL A 152 9.53 5.14 -1.98
CA VAL A 152 9.10 5.93 -0.81
C VAL A 152 7.64 5.65 -0.52
N MET A 153 7.32 5.30 0.73
CA MET A 153 5.93 5.11 1.15
C MET A 153 5.15 6.43 1.12
N HIS A 154 3.91 6.37 0.66
CA HIS A 154 3.06 7.56 0.58
C HIS A 154 2.64 8.05 1.97
N VAL A 155 2.20 7.12 2.81
CA VAL A 155 1.77 7.39 4.20
C VAL A 155 2.49 6.46 5.14
N ASN A 156 3.20 7.04 6.11
CA ASN A 156 3.90 6.24 7.11
C ASN A 156 2.90 5.51 8.02
N ASN A 157 3.11 4.22 8.21
CA ASN A 157 2.20 3.35 8.95
C ASN A 157 2.19 3.59 10.47
N GLU A 158 3.20 4.25 11.01
CA GLU A 158 3.33 4.55 12.44
C GLU A 158 2.98 6.00 12.75
N LEU A 159 3.57 6.96 12.02
CA LEU A 159 3.36 8.39 12.24
C LEU A 159 2.11 8.94 11.53
N GLY A 160 1.68 8.28 10.46
CA GLY A 160 0.59 8.76 9.62
C GLY A 160 0.97 9.91 8.68
N VAL A 161 2.25 10.32 8.64
CA VAL A 161 2.73 11.43 7.82
C VAL A 161 2.60 11.11 6.34
N ILE A 162 2.16 12.09 5.55
CA ILE A 162 1.94 11.99 4.10
C ILE A 162 3.14 12.63 3.40
N GLN A 163 3.84 11.88 2.55
CA GLN A 163 4.93 12.38 1.72
C GLN A 163 4.41 13.06 0.45
N ASP A 164 5.16 14.01 -0.08
CA ASP A 164 4.81 14.72 -1.33
C ASP A 164 5.18 13.88 -2.56
N MET A 165 4.24 13.00 -2.98
CA MET A 165 4.45 12.12 -4.13
C MET A 165 4.63 12.89 -5.45
N GLN A 166 4.04 14.08 -5.55
CA GLN A 166 4.19 14.91 -6.75
C GLN A 166 5.62 15.41 -6.90
N ALA A 167 6.15 16.04 -5.86
CA ALA A 167 7.52 16.58 -5.90
C ALA A 167 8.57 15.46 -6.06
N ILE A 168 8.40 14.34 -5.35
CA ILE A 168 9.32 13.18 -5.44
C ILE A 168 9.29 12.59 -6.85
N GLY A 169 8.10 12.35 -7.39
CA GLY A 169 7.96 11.72 -8.69
C GLY A 169 8.38 12.62 -9.86
N GLU A 170 8.18 13.95 -9.77
CA GLU A 170 8.72 14.90 -10.74
C GLU A 170 10.24 14.87 -10.76
N LEU A 171 10.87 14.88 -9.58
CA LEU A 171 12.32 14.76 -9.46
C LEU A 171 12.84 13.43 -10.06
N CYS A 172 12.18 12.32 -9.77
CA CYS A 172 12.53 11.01 -10.35
C CYS A 172 12.42 11.05 -11.90
N ARG A 173 11.36 11.66 -12.43
CA ARG A 173 11.12 11.78 -13.87
C ARG A 173 12.17 12.65 -14.55
N GLU A 174 12.59 13.75 -13.93
CA GLU A 174 13.68 14.63 -14.42
C GLU A 174 15.00 13.87 -14.57
N HIS A 175 15.28 12.92 -13.66
CA HIS A 175 16.51 12.11 -13.68
C HIS A 175 16.35 10.78 -14.45
N GLY A 176 15.18 10.49 -15.00
CA GLY A 176 14.90 9.23 -15.70
C GLY A 176 14.99 7.99 -14.80
N VAL A 177 14.67 8.15 -13.50
CA VAL A 177 14.63 7.13 -12.46
C VAL A 177 13.19 6.68 -12.27
N LEU A 178 12.95 5.38 -12.04
CA LEU A 178 11.62 4.87 -11.74
C LEU A 178 11.21 5.21 -10.30
N PHE A 179 9.92 5.49 -10.11
CA PHE A 179 9.35 5.81 -8.80
C PHE A 179 8.34 4.75 -8.36
N HIS A 180 8.69 4.02 -7.31
CA HIS A 180 7.81 3.09 -6.60
C HIS A 180 7.28 3.72 -5.32
N VAL A 181 6.00 3.49 -5.05
CA VAL A 181 5.30 3.96 -3.87
C VAL A 181 4.68 2.80 -3.10
N ASP A 182 5.01 2.63 -1.83
CA ASP A 182 4.19 1.80 -0.94
C ASP A 182 2.92 2.58 -0.56
N GLY A 183 1.80 2.18 -1.16
CA GLY A 183 0.48 2.78 -0.97
C GLY A 183 -0.40 2.06 0.05
N ALA A 184 0.15 1.11 0.84
CA ALA A 184 -0.64 0.27 1.74
C ALA A 184 -1.48 1.07 2.76
N GLN A 185 -0.99 2.22 3.21
CA GLN A 185 -1.72 3.08 4.15
C GLN A 185 -2.47 4.24 3.48
N SER A 186 -2.26 4.49 2.19
CA SER A 186 -2.86 5.64 1.48
C SER A 186 -4.04 5.26 0.58
N VAL A 187 -3.94 4.15 -0.16
CA VAL A 187 -4.98 3.72 -1.11
C VAL A 187 -6.30 3.48 -0.37
N GLY A 188 -7.38 4.08 -0.89
CA GLY A 188 -8.71 4.03 -0.28
C GLY A 188 -8.92 4.93 0.94
N LYS A 189 -7.88 5.67 1.39
CA LYS A 189 -7.97 6.61 2.53
C LYS A 189 -7.73 8.06 2.13
N ILE A 190 -6.93 8.29 1.08
CA ILE A 190 -6.72 9.58 0.44
C ILE A 190 -6.83 9.42 -1.07
N ALA A 191 -7.17 10.50 -1.76
CA ALA A 191 -7.31 10.47 -3.21
C ALA A 191 -5.95 10.25 -3.89
N ILE A 192 -5.91 9.29 -4.83
CA ILE A 192 -4.74 9.00 -5.67
C ILE A 192 -5.21 8.99 -7.11
N ASP A 193 -4.58 9.81 -7.95
CA ASP A 193 -4.88 9.94 -9.38
C ASP A 193 -3.64 9.58 -10.20
N LEU A 194 -3.54 8.33 -10.61
CA LEU A 194 -2.36 7.81 -11.33
C LEU A 194 -2.24 8.32 -12.77
N ALA A 195 -3.30 8.91 -13.33
CA ALA A 195 -3.21 9.58 -14.62
C ALA A 195 -2.39 10.88 -14.54
N HIS A 196 -2.38 11.54 -13.38
CA HIS A 196 -1.73 12.83 -13.17
C HIS A 196 -0.49 12.74 -12.25
N MET A 197 -0.51 11.86 -11.25
CA MET A 197 0.63 11.68 -10.35
C MET A 197 1.80 10.96 -11.05
N PRO A 198 3.04 11.42 -10.87
CA PRO A 198 4.23 10.86 -11.54
C PRO A 198 4.74 9.58 -10.86
N ILE A 199 3.87 8.61 -10.65
CA ILE A 199 4.15 7.31 -10.02
C ILE A 199 4.27 6.24 -11.10
N ASP A 200 5.29 5.39 -11.01
CA ASP A 200 5.54 4.29 -11.93
C ASP A 200 4.99 2.95 -11.43
N LEU A 201 5.13 2.72 -10.11
CA LEU A 201 4.66 1.52 -9.44
C LEU A 201 4.01 1.91 -8.11
N LEU A 202 2.85 1.29 -7.79
CA LEU A 202 2.15 1.53 -6.52
C LEU A 202 1.71 0.20 -5.91
N SER A 203 2.19 -0.09 -4.71
CA SER A 203 1.80 -1.28 -3.95
C SER A 203 0.54 -1.05 -3.13
N ILE A 204 -0.39 -2.01 -3.16
CA ILE A 204 -1.72 -1.90 -2.56
C ILE A 204 -2.02 -3.12 -1.70
N SER A 205 -2.69 -2.92 -0.57
CA SER A 205 -3.13 -3.97 0.34
C SER A 205 -4.63 -3.90 0.62
N ALA A 206 -5.36 -5.00 0.44
CA ALA A 206 -6.80 -5.02 0.66
C ALA A 206 -7.19 -4.95 2.14
N HIS A 207 -6.43 -5.58 3.04
CA HIS A 207 -6.79 -5.67 4.46
C HIS A 207 -6.63 -4.36 5.26
N LYS A 208 -6.17 -3.30 4.62
CA LYS A 208 -6.08 -1.95 5.20
C LYS A 208 -7.30 -1.07 4.88
N ILE A 209 -8.20 -1.59 4.04
CA ILE A 209 -9.40 -0.90 3.53
C ILE A 209 -10.66 -1.79 3.65
N TYR A 210 -10.75 -2.58 4.72
CA TYR A 210 -11.87 -3.48 5.00
C TYR A 210 -12.07 -4.59 3.95
N GLY A 211 -11.02 -4.92 3.20
CA GLY A 211 -10.92 -6.06 2.30
C GLY A 211 -10.24 -7.27 2.94
N PRO A 212 -10.10 -8.38 2.18
CA PRO A 212 -9.52 -9.62 2.69
C PRO A 212 -8.01 -9.52 2.95
N LYS A 213 -7.54 -10.21 3.99
CA LYS A 213 -6.13 -10.55 4.17
C LYS A 213 -5.68 -11.52 3.06
N GLY A 214 -4.39 -11.50 2.73
CA GLY A 214 -3.84 -12.36 1.69
C GLY A 214 -4.16 -11.89 0.26
N MET A 215 -4.54 -10.61 0.09
CA MET A 215 -4.84 -9.99 -1.19
C MET A 215 -4.26 -8.58 -1.28
N GLY A 216 -3.68 -8.28 -2.44
CA GLY A 216 -3.17 -6.96 -2.79
C GLY A 216 -3.05 -6.80 -4.31
N ALA A 217 -2.51 -5.69 -4.73
CA ALA A 217 -2.19 -5.42 -6.12
C ALA A 217 -0.95 -4.55 -6.25
N LEU A 218 -0.28 -4.66 -7.39
CA LEU A 218 0.74 -3.74 -7.84
C LEU A 218 0.22 -3.00 -9.09
N TYR A 219 0.13 -1.68 -9.03
CA TYR A 219 0.03 -0.87 -10.23
C TYR A 219 1.40 -0.83 -10.91
N VAL A 220 1.41 -1.05 -12.22
CA VAL A 220 2.62 -1.01 -13.07
C VAL A 220 2.31 -0.16 -14.29
N ARG A 221 2.87 1.04 -14.36
CA ARG A 221 2.66 1.96 -15.49
C ARG A 221 3.06 1.32 -16.82
N ARG A 222 2.18 1.41 -17.82
CA ARG A 222 2.40 0.78 -19.13
C ARG A 222 3.13 1.67 -20.14
N ARG A 223 3.07 2.97 -19.97
CA ARG A 223 3.66 3.92 -20.95
C ARG A 223 4.47 5.01 -20.24
N PRO A 224 5.80 5.06 -20.42
CA PRO A 224 6.62 4.06 -21.12
C PRO A 224 6.55 2.68 -20.42
N LYS A 225 6.80 1.61 -21.18
CA LYS A 225 6.75 0.24 -20.63
C LYS A 225 7.88 0.03 -19.63
N ILE A 226 7.53 -0.46 -18.46
CA ILE A 226 8.49 -0.84 -17.42
C ILE A 226 8.94 -2.30 -17.67
N ASN A 227 10.24 -2.53 -17.61
CA ASN A 227 10.82 -3.86 -17.66
C ASN A 227 10.81 -4.47 -16.26
N LEU A 228 9.70 -5.09 -15.90
CA LEU A 228 9.50 -5.72 -14.59
C LEU A 228 9.73 -7.23 -14.70
N VAL A 229 10.75 -7.74 -14.02
CA VAL A 229 11.05 -9.19 -13.97
C VAL A 229 10.14 -9.86 -12.94
N ALA A 230 9.43 -10.90 -13.38
CA ALA A 230 8.55 -11.68 -12.51
C ALA A 230 9.35 -12.35 -11.37
N GLN A 231 8.79 -12.33 -10.16
CA GLN A 231 9.37 -13.00 -8.99
C GLN A 231 8.75 -14.38 -8.74
N ILE A 232 7.54 -14.62 -9.28
CA ILE A 232 6.83 -15.90 -9.20
C ILE A 232 6.57 -16.39 -10.62
N HIS A 233 7.12 -17.56 -10.96
CA HIS A 233 7.03 -18.17 -12.27
C HIS A 233 5.97 -19.27 -12.31
N GLY A 234 5.36 -19.52 -13.49
CA GLY A 234 4.32 -20.53 -13.69
C GLY A 234 3.50 -20.27 -14.95
N GLY A 235 2.18 -20.42 -14.89
CA GLY A 235 1.25 -20.38 -16.03
C GLY A 235 1.09 -19.04 -16.76
N GLY A 236 1.92 -18.04 -16.53
CA GLY A 236 1.91 -16.75 -17.25
C GLY A 236 0.73 -15.83 -16.90
N HIS A 237 0.08 -16.05 -15.76
CA HIS A 237 -0.99 -15.17 -15.28
C HIS A 237 -0.48 -13.72 -15.10
N GLU A 238 -1.41 -12.80 -14.96
CA GLU A 238 -1.12 -11.36 -14.82
C GLU A 238 -0.11 -10.86 -15.88
N ARG A 239 -0.34 -11.24 -17.13
CA ARG A 239 0.51 -10.85 -18.29
C ARG A 239 1.98 -11.26 -18.15
N GLY A 240 2.23 -12.34 -17.42
CA GLY A 240 3.58 -12.87 -17.17
C GLY A 240 4.32 -12.18 -16.02
N MET A 241 3.73 -11.17 -15.38
CA MET A 241 4.37 -10.47 -14.26
C MET A 241 4.22 -11.19 -12.92
N ARG A 242 3.11 -11.95 -12.75
CA ARG A 242 2.88 -12.73 -11.52
C ARG A 242 2.06 -13.98 -11.83
N SER A 243 2.66 -15.14 -11.72
CA SER A 243 2.01 -16.41 -12.00
C SER A 243 1.31 -16.97 -10.76
N GLY A 244 0.26 -17.76 -10.98
CA GLY A 244 -0.55 -18.43 -9.95
C GLY A 244 -2.03 -18.29 -10.25
N THR A 245 -2.83 -19.32 -9.97
CA THR A 245 -4.29 -19.28 -10.14
C THR A 245 -4.85 -18.08 -9.37
N LEU A 246 -5.63 -17.25 -10.03
CA LEU A 246 -6.23 -16.07 -9.43
C LEU A 246 -7.27 -16.47 -8.38
N ALA A 247 -7.16 -15.91 -7.19
CA ALA A 247 -8.08 -16.13 -6.08
C ALA A 247 -9.35 -15.29 -6.27
N THR A 248 -10.27 -15.72 -7.13
CA THR A 248 -11.44 -14.95 -7.57
C THR A 248 -12.19 -14.29 -6.42
N HIS A 249 -12.47 -15.03 -5.34
CA HIS A 249 -13.17 -14.51 -4.16
C HIS A 249 -12.42 -13.36 -3.45
N GLN A 250 -11.10 -13.45 -3.34
CA GLN A 250 -10.29 -12.40 -2.71
C GLN A 250 -10.15 -11.18 -3.63
N ILE A 251 -10.03 -11.39 -4.93
CA ILE A 251 -9.95 -10.33 -5.94
C ILE A 251 -11.26 -9.53 -5.95
N VAL A 252 -12.40 -10.20 -5.98
CA VAL A 252 -13.73 -9.58 -5.85
C VAL A 252 -13.81 -8.78 -4.54
N GLY A 253 -13.37 -9.39 -3.42
CA GLY A 253 -13.34 -8.69 -2.14
C GLY A 253 -12.47 -7.42 -2.14
N MET A 254 -11.32 -7.44 -2.83
CA MET A 254 -10.48 -6.25 -2.95
C MET A 254 -11.11 -5.15 -3.81
N GLY A 255 -11.73 -5.51 -4.94
CA GLY A 255 -12.44 -4.56 -5.81
C GLY A 255 -13.58 -3.88 -5.08
N GLU A 256 -14.47 -4.67 -4.43
CA GLU A 256 -15.58 -4.16 -3.63
C GLU A 256 -15.13 -3.28 -2.47
N ALA A 257 -14.07 -3.70 -1.74
CA ALA A 257 -13.54 -2.94 -0.62
C ALA A 257 -13.01 -1.57 -1.07
N LEU A 258 -12.29 -1.50 -2.19
CA LEU A 258 -11.74 -0.24 -2.68
C LEU A 258 -12.84 0.68 -3.23
N ALA A 259 -13.82 0.14 -3.97
CA ALA A 259 -14.97 0.91 -4.44
C ALA A 259 -15.79 1.50 -3.28
N LEU A 260 -16.02 0.69 -2.23
CA LEU A 260 -16.72 1.13 -1.03
C LEU A 260 -15.92 2.20 -0.28
N ALA A 261 -14.61 2.00 -0.08
CA ALA A 261 -13.72 2.96 0.57
C ALA A 261 -13.71 4.30 -0.18
N ALA A 262 -13.61 4.29 -1.51
CA ALA A 262 -13.65 5.50 -2.34
C ALA A 262 -14.99 6.25 -2.21
N SER A 263 -16.12 5.55 -2.18
CA SER A 263 -17.45 6.15 -2.04
C SER A 263 -17.67 6.84 -0.70
N LYS A 264 -17.00 6.37 0.37
CA LYS A 264 -17.13 6.89 1.74
C LYS A 264 -15.95 7.76 2.19
N MET A 265 -14.94 7.91 1.35
CA MET A 265 -13.63 8.50 1.73
C MET A 265 -13.77 9.85 2.43
N ASN A 266 -14.54 10.77 1.90
CA ASN A 266 -14.67 12.12 2.45
C ASN A 266 -15.41 12.12 3.80
N ASP A 267 -16.50 11.38 3.90
CA ASP A 267 -17.31 11.31 5.11
C ASP A 267 -16.56 10.60 6.23
N ASP A 268 -15.92 9.48 5.91
CA ASP A 268 -15.10 8.74 6.88
C ASP A 268 -13.87 9.53 7.30
N SER A 269 -13.19 10.20 6.37
CA SER A 269 -12.05 11.08 6.68
C SER A 269 -12.44 12.19 7.65
N ALA A 270 -13.54 12.89 7.40
CA ALA A 270 -14.03 13.97 8.27
C ALA A 270 -14.41 13.45 9.66
N ARG A 271 -15.15 12.32 9.72
CA ARG A 271 -15.55 11.70 10.98
C ARG A 271 -14.34 11.23 11.80
N ILE A 272 -13.41 10.53 11.17
CA ILE A 272 -12.20 10.01 11.84
C ILE A 272 -11.31 11.16 12.31
N LEU A 273 -11.17 12.23 11.52
CA LEU A 273 -10.47 13.43 11.93
C LEU A 273 -11.06 14.04 13.20
N SER A 274 -12.38 14.20 13.24
CA SER A 274 -13.07 14.73 14.44
C SER A 274 -12.83 13.87 15.69
N LEU A 275 -12.86 12.55 15.55
CA LEU A 275 -12.58 11.63 16.66
C LEU A 275 -11.12 11.71 17.12
N ARG A 276 -10.17 11.75 16.17
CA ARG A 276 -8.74 11.91 16.48
C ARG A 276 -8.47 13.23 17.20
N GLU A 277 -9.03 14.33 16.72
CA GLU A 277 -8.86 15.64 17.35
C GLU A 277 -9.44 15.68 18.76
N SER A 278 -10.60 15.04 18.98
CA SER A 278 -11.19 14.91 20.32
C SER A 278 -10.27 14.12 21.28
N LEU A 279 -9.70 13.00 20.80
CA LEU A 279 -8.73 12.21 21.57
C LEU A 279 -7.46 13.04 21.85
N TRP A 280 -6.94 13.70 20.85
CA TRP A 280 -5.72 14.52 20.97
C TRP A 280 -5.91 15.68 21.96
N GLN A 281 -7.04 16.39 21.90
CA GLN A 281 -7.39 17.45 22.86
C GLN A 281 -7.48 16.93 24.30
N GLY A 282 -8.00 15.72 24.50
CA GLY A 282 -8.03 15.08 25.82
C GLY A 282 -6.62 14.74 26.31
N LEU A 283 -5.79 14.15 25.46
CA LEU A 283 -4.41 13.78 25.81
C LEU A 283 -3.54 14.99 26.13
N GLN A 284 -3.71 16.11 25.42
CA GLN A 284 -2.96 17.36 25.66
C GLN A 284 -3.20 17.97 27.05
N GLN A 285 -4.21 17.53 27.80
CA GLN A 285 -4.40 17.97 29.19
C GLN A 285 -3.43 17.30 30.18
N LEU A 286 -2.72 16.26 29.73
CA LEU A 286 -1.74 15.53 30.52
C LEU A 286 -0.34 16.15 30.29
N ASP A 287 0.45 16.28 31.37
CA ASP A 287 1.83 16.74 31.25
C ASP A 287 2.72 15.69 30.57
N GLY A 288 3.69 16.16 29.81
CA GLY A 288 4.68 15.28 29.19
C GLY A 288 4.21 14.49 27.97
N ILE A 289 3.14 14.93 27.29
CA ILE A 289 2.65 14.33 26.06
C ILE A 289 3.19 15.07 24.84
N TYR A 290 3.68 14.32 23.86
CA TYR A 290 4.23 14.87 22.63
C TYR A 290 3.64 14.18 21.42
N LEU A 291 3.19 14.96 20.42
CA LEU A 291 2.76 14.45 19.12
C LEU A 291 4.00 14.10 18.29
N ASN A 292 4.04 12.88 17.75
CA ASN A 292 5.06 12.43 16.82
C ASN A 292 4.61 12.63 15.37
N GLY A 293 5.55 13.06 14.51
CA GLY A 293 5.30 13.35 13.10
C GLY A 293 4.68 14.73 12.85
N HIS A 294 4.46 15.06 11.57
CA HIS A 294 3.95 16.37 11.14
C HIS A 294 2.54 16.65 11.68
N ALA A 295 2.32 17.85 12.21
CA ALA A 295 1.06 18.18 12.90
C ALA A 295 -0.19 18.12 12.01
N THR A 296 -0.06 18.55 10.74
CA THR A 296 -1.18 18.68 9.81
C THR A 296 -1.06 17.81 8.55
N GLN A 297 0.17 17.58 8.04
CA GLN A 297 0.42 16.76 6.84
C GLN A 297 0.41 15.28 7.21
N ARG A 298 -0.76 14.79 7.64
CA ARG A 298 -0.96 13.43 8.11
C ARG A 298 -2.39 12.93 7.83
N ILE A 299 -2.56 11.61 7.69
CA ILE A 299 -3.89 11.04 7.55
C ILE A 299 -4.69 11.11 8.86
N PRO A 300 -6.02 11.17 8.79
CA PRO A 300 -6.86 11.26 9.98
C PRO A 300 -6.75 10.06 10.93
N GLY A 301 -6.58 8.85 10.40
CA GLY A 301 -6.72 7.59 11.14
C GLY A 301 -5.52 7.18 12.00
N ILE A 302 -4.44 7.95 12.04
CA ILE A 302 -3.26 7.63 12.85
C ILE A 302 -2.93 8.80 13.78
N LEU A 303 -2.83 8.48 15.07
CA LEU A 303 -2.34 9.38 16.11
C LEU A 303 -1.18 8.69 16.84
N ASN A 304 0.04 9.18 16.66
CA ASN A 304 1.23 8.68 17.34
C ASN A 304 1.68 9.70 18.38
N VAL A 305 1.81 9.26 19.64
CA VAL A 305 2.17 10.13 20.77
C VAL A 305 3.22 9.47 21.65
N SER A 306 4.07 10.28 22.25
CA SER A 306 5.05 9.88 23.25
C SER A 306 4.65 10.40 24.62
N PHE A 307 4.91 9.61 25.65
CA PHE A 307 4.67 9.93 27.05
C PHE A 307 6.01 10.03 27.77
N ALA A 308 6.43 11.24 28.17
CA ALA A 308 7.71 11.45 28.85
C ALA A 308 7.74 10.73 30.21
N GLY A 309 8.84 10.01 30.45
CA GLY A 309 9.07 9.31 31.71
C GLY A 309 8.24 8.02 31.88
N VAL A 310 7.56 7.55 30.82
CA VAL A 310 6.80 6.30 30.84
C VAL A 310 7.42 5.33 29.82
N ASP A 311 7.65 4.09 30.25
CA ASP A 311 8.06 3.02 29.37
C ASP A 311 6.88 2.57 28.49
N GLY A 312 7.08 2.54 27.16
CA GLY A 312 6.02 2.27 26.19
C GLY A 312 5.42 0.86 26.32
N GLU A 313 6.23 -0.16 26.62
CA GLU A 313 5.73 -1.53 26.79
C GLU A 313 4.88 -1.63 28.05
N SER A 314 5.33 -1.01 29.15
CA SER A 314 4.56 -0.94 30.40
C SER A 314 3.23 -0.23 30.24
N LEU A 315 3.21 0.87 29.46
CA LEU A 315 1.98 1.59 29.13
C LEU A 315 1.01 0.71 28.34
N MET A 316 1.50 0.03 27.30
CA MET A 316 0.68 -0.89 26.48
C MET A 316 0.11 -2.04 27.31
N MET A 317 0.91 -2.62 28.24
CA MET A 317 0.41 -3.66 29.17
C MET A 317 -0.67 -3.15 30.12
N GLY A 318 -0.69 -1.84 30.42
CA GLY A 318 -1.73 -1.21 31.25
C GLY A 318 -3.05 -0.92 30.54
N LEU A 319 -3.08 -1.00 29.20
CA LEU A 319 -4.24 -0.68 28.36
C LEU A 319 -4.98 -1.96 27.89
N ASN A 320 -5.28 -2.87 28.82
CA ASN A 320 -5.82 -4.20 28.51
C ASN A 320 -7.23 -4.20 27.87
N ASP A 321 -7.97 -3.09 27.97
CA ASP A 321 -9.34 -2.96 27.45
C ASP A 321 -9.38 -2.28 26.05
N ILE A 322 -8.21 -1.97 25.49
CA ILE A 322 -8.05 -1.29 24.20
C ILE A 322 -7.19 -2.16 23.28
#